data_e36a288317880b3e7c7fb2e3d6e0a599
#
_entry.id   e36a288317880b3e7c7fb2e3d6e0a599
#
_cell.length_a   1.000
_cell.length_b   1.000
_cell.length_c   1.000
_cell.angle_alpha   90.00
_cell.angle_beta   90.00
_cell.angle_gamma   90.00
#
_symmetry.space_group_name_H-M   'P 1'
#
loop_
_entity.id
_entity.type
_entity.pdbx_description
1 polymer ?
#
loop_
_entity_poly.entity_id
_entity_poly.type
_entity_poly.pdbx_seq_one_letter_code
_entity_poly.pdbx_strand_id
1 'polypeptide(L)'
;MNVASAIKINSNALILLGHTPIASFSDAGSGALVASNLYETSLRALLSSHRWRFATKKVQLARLTAEPINDYNYQFQLPTDFIMLIKVQDQSNYEIYGDKLYSNNITAYIDYIYRVDESLFPPWFTKALEFFLAAQYAVPVTGNSTRMQEYNAMYEMQMRRARNIDSAERPNIGIVDSPFTDVRM
;
A
#
# COMPACT_ATOMS: atom_id res chain seq x y z
N MET A 1 -11.46 -7.19 20.42
CA MET A 1 -11.01 -7.33 19.05
C MET A 1 -9.49 -7.45 19.06
N ASN A 2 -8.95 -8.41 18.34
CA ASN A 2 -7.51 -8.64 18.29
C ASN A 2 -6.93 -7.75 17.19
N VAL A 3 -6.53 -6.53 17.56
CA VAL A 3 -6.01 -5.53 16.63
C VAL A 3 -4.67 -6.03 16.05
N ALA A 4 -4.52 -5.97 14.73
CA ALA A 4 -3.26 -6.26 14.08
C ALA A 4 -2.19 -5.24 14.54
N SER A 5 -0.99 -5.72 14.82
CA SER A 5 0.18 -4.87 15.09
C SER A 5 1.35 -5.36 14.26
N ALA A 6 2.32 -4.49 14.00
CA ALA A 6 3.52 -4.84 13.26
C ALA A 6 4.20 -6.09 13.85
N ILE A 7 4.37 -6.13 15.17
CA ILE A 7 4.99 -7.28 15.86
C ILE A 7 4.20 -8.56 15.63
N LYS A 8 2.86 -8.52 15.76
CA LYS A 8 2.03 -9.70 15.61
C LYS A 8 2.05 -10.24 14.18
N ILE A 9 2.00 -9.36 13.18
CA ILE A 9 2.08 -9.74 11.76
C ILE A 9 3.42 -10.42 11.47
N ASN A 10 4.52 -9.85 11.96
CA ASN A 10 5.85 -10.43 11.79
C ASN A 10 6.01 -11.75 12.55
N SER A 11 5.49 -11.85 13.78
CA SER A 11 5.46 -13.10 14.53
C SER A 11 4.71 -14.19 13.81
N ASN A 12 3.54 -13.89 13.23
CA ASN A 12 2.76 -14.83 12.44
C ASN A 12 3.54 -15.30 11.20
N ALA A 13 4.22 -14.40 10.49
CA ALA A 13 5.06 -14.75 9.35
C ALA A 13 6.22 -15.69 9.75
N LEU A 14 6.85 -15.45 10.90
CA LEU A 14 7.92 -16.33 11.43
C LEU A 14 7.37 -17.71 11.86
N ILE A 15 6.21 -17.74 12.50
CA ILE A 15 5.53 -19.00 12.89
C ILE A 15 5.20 -19.83 11.63
N LEU A 16 4.76 -19.23 10.54
CA LEU A 16 4.51 -19.92 9.27
C LEU A 16 5.77 -20.63 8.76
N LEU A 17 6.95 -20.07 9.02
CA LEU A 17 8.24 -20.66 8.68
C LEU A 17 8.72 -21.71 9.71
N GLY A 18 7.98 -21.93 10.80
CA GLY A 18 8.39 -22.80 11.89
C GLY A 18 9.49 -22.19 12.78
N HIS A 19 9.63 -20.85 12.74
CA HIS A 19 10.55 -20.12 13.60
C HIS A 19 9.84 -19.59 14.85
N THR A 20 10.62 -19.24 15.89
CA THR A 20 10.09 -18.66 17.12
C THR A 20 9.48 -17.28 16.88
N PRO A 21 8.30 -16.98 17.46
CA PRO A 21 7.71 -15.64 17.38
C PRO A 21 8.58 -14.62 18.10
N ILE A 22 8.43 -13.34 17.69
CA ILE A 22 9.10 -12.21 18.34
C ILE A 22 8.11 -11.42 19.18
N ALA A 23 8.57 -10.86 20.29
CA ALA A 23 7.82 -9.93 21.14
C ALA A 23 8.21 -8.47 20.85
N SER A 24 9.40 -8.25 20.27
CA SER A 24 9.92 -6.94 19.88
C SER A 24 10.83 -7.07 18.66
N PHE A 25 10.97 -6.01 17.86
CA PHE A 25 11.99 -5.91 16.82
C PHE A 25 13.42 -5.85 17.38
N SER A 26 13.55 -5.61 18.69
CA SER A 26 14.84 -5.57 19.39
C SER A 26 15.20 -6.92 20.01
N ASP A 27 14.38 -7.97 19.84
CA ASP A 27 14.69 -9.30 20.36
C ASP A 27 15.98 -9.84 19.75
N ALA A 28 16.73 -10.62 20.53
CA ALA A 28 17.90 -11.31 20.04
C ALA A 28 17.49 -12.46 19.11
N GLY A 29 18.11 -12.53 17.94
CA GLY A 29 17.90 -13.63 16.99
C GLY A 29 17.69 -13.18 15.54
N SER A 30 17.87 -14.12 14.62
CA SER A 30 17.79 -13.87 13.18
C SER A 30 16.39 -13.43 12.75
N GLY A 31 15.33 -13.94 13.36
CA GLY A 31 13.95 -13.59 13.02
C GLY A 31 13.64 -12.11 13.29
N ALA A 32 14.03 -11.58 14.47
CA ALA A 32 13.82 -10.18 14.82
C ALA A 32 14.67 -9.25 13.94
N LEU A 33 15.93 -9.62 13.68
CA LEU A 33 16.83 -8.87 12.81
C LEU A 33 16.27 -8.78 11.38
N VAL A 34 15.78 -9.87 10.81
CA VAL A 34 15.19 -9.90 9.47
C VAL A 34 13.89 -9.09 9.44
N ALA A 35 13.03 -9.27 10.44
CA ALA A 35 11.77 -8.53 10.53
C ALA A 35 11.99 -7.02 10.64
N SER A 36 12.91 -6.56 11.50
CA SER A 36 13.21 -5.14 11.67
C SER A 36 13.71 -4.46 10.39
N ASN A 37 14.49 -5.19 9.58
CA ASN A 37 15.06 -4.64 8.35
C ASN A 37 14.11 -4.69 7.14
N LEU A 38 13.28 -5.74 7.03
CA LEU A 38 12.49 -5.97 5.82
C LEU A 38 11.03 -5.55 5.94
N TYR A 39 10.48 -5.42 7.14
CA TYR A 39 9.05 -5.19 7.35
C TYR A 39 8.52 -3.95 6.65
N GLU A 40 9.09 -2.78 6.94
CA GLU A 40 8.57 -1.50 6.42
C GLU A 40 8.70 -1.42 4.89
N THR A 41 9.82 -1.90 4.33
CA THR A 41 10.03 -1.94 2.88
C THR A 41 9.02 -2.86 2.20
N SER A 42 8.80 -4.06 2.77
CA SER A 42 7.82 -5.03 2.27
C SER A 42 6.39 -4.49 2.34
N LEU A 43 6.03 -3.86 3.45
CA LEU A 43 4.71 -3.25 3.62
C LEU A 43 4.46 -2.13 2.60
N ARG A 44 5.42 -1.22 2.40
CA ARG A 44 5.31 -0.16 1.41
C ARG A 44 5.21 -0.71 -0.01
N ALA A 45 5.96 -1.75 -0.35
CA ALA A 45 5.86 -2.44 -1.63
C ALA A 45 4.46 -3.05 -1.84
N LEU A 46 3.90 -3.69 -0.80
CA LEU A 46 2.55 -4.25 -0.88
C LEU A 46 1.48 -3.16 -1.00
N LEU A 47 1.58 -2.07 -0.25
CA LEU A 47 0.67 -0.94 -0.34
C LEU A 47 0.70 -0.28 -1.72
N SER A 48 1.87 -0.16 -2.35
CA SER A 48 2.00 0.42 -3.69
C SER A 48 1.55 -0.53 -4.82
N SER A 49 1.33 -1.82 -4.55
CA SER A 49 1.00 -2.82 -5.58
C SER A 49 -0.42 -2.75 -6.11
N HIS A 50 -1.31 -2.04 -5.43
CA HIS A 50 -2.72 -1.87 -5.81
C HIS A 50 -3.30 -0.58 -5.21
N ARG A 51 -4.40 -0.08 -5.81
CA ARG A 51 -5.12 1.10 -5.30
C ARG A 51 -6.08 0.70 -4.19
N TRP A 52 -5.53 0.32 -3.03
CA TRP A 52 -6.29 -0.13 -1.87
C TRP A 52 -7.22 0.97 -1.36
N ARG A 53 -8.51 0.67 -1.23
CA ARG A 53 -9.50 1.64 -0.74
C ARG A 53 -9.25 2.03 0.71
N PHE A 54 -8.95 1.05 1.57
CA PHE A 54 -8.64 1.30 2.97
C PHE A 54 -7.37 2.15 3.18
N ALA A 55 -6.46 2.17 2.19
CA ALA A 55 -5.22 2.93 2.20
C ALA A 55 -5.26 4.18 1.32
N THR A 56 -6.45 4.64 0.89
CA THR A 56 -6.62 5.82 0.06
C THR A 56 -7.05 7.01 0.88
N LYS A 57 -6.35 8.13 0.74
CA LYS A 57 -6.72 9.45 1.28
C LYS A 57 -6.92 10.46 0.18
N LYS A 58 -7.77 11.46 0.48
CA LYS A 58 -7.92 12.68 -0.32
C LYS A 58 -7.45 13.85 0.50
N VAL A 59 -6.65 14.73 -0.11
CA VAL A 59 -6.13 15.91 0.59
C VAL A 59 -5.91 17.06 -0.38
N GLN A 60 -6.11 18.28 0.12
CA GLN A 60 -5.59 19.47 -0.50
C GLN A 60 -4.14 19.66 -0.06
N LEU A 61 -3.22 19.77 -1.01
CA LEU A 61 -1.82 19.97 -0.71
C LEU A 61 -1.53 21.40 -0.26
N ALA A 62 -0.58 21.56 0.66
CA ALA A 62 -0.08 22.87 1.07
C ALA A 62 0.82 23.44 -0.05
N ARG A 63 0.45 24.65 -0.54
CA ARG A 63 1.27 25.39 -1.49
C ARG A 63 2.50 25.97 -0.78
N LEU A 64 3.65 25.78 -1.38
CA LEU A 64 4.90 26.40 -0.92
C LEU A 64 5.02 27.83 -1.44
N THR A 65 5.63 28.72 -0.65
CA THR A 65 5.84 30.12 -1.02
C THR A 65 7.02 30.33 -1.97
N ALA A 66 7.96 29.38 -2.00
CA ALA A 66 9.08 29.42 -2.93
C ALA A 66 8.60 29.19 -4.37
N GLU A 67 9.15 29.93 -5.30
CA GLU A 67 8.86 29.74 -6.73
C GLU A 67 9.51 28.45 -7.25
N PRO A 68 8.80 27.69 -8.12
CA PRO A 68 9.39 26.56 -8.80
C PRO A 68 10.58 26.95 -9.70
N ILE A 69 11.57 26.06 -9.84
CA ILE A 69 12.71 26.26 -10.76
C ILE A 69 12.37 25.75 -12.18
N ASN A 70 11.26 25.00 -12.31
CA ASN A 70 10.79 24.43 -13.57
C ASN A 70 9.69 25.31 -14.22
N ASP A 71 9.11 24.85 -15.33
CA ASP A 71 8.11 25.55 -16.12
C ASP A 71 6.71 25.63 -15.49
N TYR A 72 6.55 25.23 -14.21
CA TYR A 72 5.29 25.29 -13.48
C TYR A 72 5.20 26.55 -12.62
N ASN A 73 3.98 27.05 -12.42
CA ASN A 73 3.72 28.26 -11.66
C ASN A 73 3.73 28.03 -10.13
N TYR A 74 3.41 26.81 -9.68
CA TYR A 74 3.24 26.49 -8.27
C TYR A 74 3.86 25.13 -7.91
N GLN A 75 4.30 25.03 -6.67
CA GLN A 75 4.76 23.78 -6.07
C GLN A 75 4.06 23.52 -4.75
N PHE A 76 3.84 22.25 -4.47
CA PHE A 76 3.07 21.77 -3.34
C PHE A 76 3.83 20.67 -2.60
N GLN A 77 3.78 20.68 -1.26
CA GLN A 77 4.41 19.64 -0.45
C GLN A 77 3.55 18.38 -0.45
N LEU A 78 4.14 17.22 -0.77
CA LEU A 78 3.50 15.93 -0.58
C LEU A 78 3.44 15.57 0.92
N PRO A 79 2.40 14.84 1.37
CA PRO A 79 2.29 14.37 2.75
C PRO A 79 3.43 13.44 3.13
N THR A 80 3.83 13.44 4.41
CA THR A 80 4.91 12.58 4.92
C THR A 80 4.57 11.09 4.88
N ASP A 81 3.27 10.75 4.90
CA ASP A 81 2.74 9.39 4.79
C ASP A 81 2.48 8.95 3.33
N PHE A 82 2.88 9.76 2.35
CA PHE A 82 2.70 9.49 0.92
C PHE A 82 3.47 8.24 0.47
N ILE A 83 2.78 7.36 -0.26
CA ILE A 83 3.38 6.19 -0.91
C ILE A 83 3.26 6.30 -2.42
N MET A 84 2.04 6.50 -2.94
CA MET A 84 1.79 6.50 -4.38
C MET A 84 0.61 7.42 -4.71
N LEU A 85 0.78 8.24 -5.75
CA LEU A 85 -0.31 9.04 -6.30
C LEU A 85 -1.31 8.15 -7.03
N ILE A 86 -2.61 8.37 -6.80
CA ILE A 86 -3.70 7.75 -7.56
C ILE A 86 -4.16 8.69 -8.67
N LYS A 87 -4.45 9.95 -8.32
CA LYS A 87 -4.83 10.99 -9.28
C LYS A 87 -4.71 12.38 -8.67
N VAL A 88 -4.58 13.38 -9.54
CA VAL A 88 -4.85 14.79 -9.24
C VAL A 88 -6.27 15.10 -9.72
N GLN A 89 -7.09 15.78 -8.90
CA GLN A 89 -8.54 15.90 -9.16
C GLN A 89 -8.86 16.72 -10.43
N ASP A 90 -8.13 17.78 -10.70
CA ASP A 90 -8.45 18.73 -11.78
C ASP A 90 -7.90 18.34 -13.15
N GLN A 91 -7.37 17.11 -13.32
CA GLN A 91 -6.76 16.61 -14.57
C GLN A 91 -5.76 17.58 -15.23
N SER A 92 -5.26 18.55 -14.48
CA SER A 92 -4.26 19.51 -14.96
C SER A 92 -2.91 18.83 -15.17
N ASN A 93 -2.09 19.41 -16.03
CA ASN A 93 -0.70 18.99 -16.16
C ASN A 93 0.00 19.18 -14.83
N TYR A 94 0.64 18.12 -14.35
CA TYR A 94 1.41 18.11 -13.13
C TYR A 94 2.63 17.21 -13.29
N GLU A 95 3.62 17.44 -12.46
CA GLU A 95 4.79 16.57 -12.33
C GLU A 95 5.12 16.39 -10.85
N ILE A 96 5.76 15.26 -10.53
CA ILE A 96 6.25 14.97 -9.18
C ILE A 96 7.76 14.79 -9.26
N TYR A 97 8.48 15.63 -8.51
CA TYR A 97 9.91 15.51 -8.31
C TYR A 97 10.20 15.47 -6.80
N GLY A 98 10.83 14.39 -6.38
CA GLY A 98 11.14 14.16 -4.97
C GLY A 98 9.88 14.12 -4.10
N ASP A 99 9.79 15.05 -3.16
CA ASP A 99 8.67 15.19 -2.21
C ASP A 99 7.67 16.29 -2.59
N LYS A 100 7.70 16.79 -3.84
CA LYS A 100 6.88 17.91 -4.29
C LYS A 100 6.09 17.57 -5.55
N LEU A 101 4.88 18.12 -5.59
CA LEU A 101 4.03 18.16 -6.78
C LEU A 101 4.09 19.56 -7.38
N TYR A 102 4.28 19.63 -8.69
CA TYR A 102 4.32 20.88 -9.48
C TYR A 102 3.08 20.95 -10.38
N SER A 103 2.46 22.12 -10.43
CA SER A 103 1.28 22.35 -11.27
C SER A 103 1.12 23.84 -11.58
N ASN A 104 0.34 24.14 -12.64
CA ASN A 104 -0.07 25.51 -12.97
C ASN A 104 -1.33 25.96 -12.24
N ASN A 105 -2.00 25.08 -11.51
CA ASN A 105 -3.16 25.40 -10.73
C ASN A 105 -2.78 26.00 -9.38
N ILE A 106 -3.57 26.99 -8.92
CA ILE A 106 -3.36 27.68 -7.63
C ILE A 106 -3.61 26.78 -6.41
N THR A 107 -4.37 25.70 -6.60
CA THR A 107 -4.66 24.66 -5.59
C THR A 107 -4.46 23.27 -6.19
N ALA A 108 -4.00 22.32 -5.41
CA ALA A 108 -3.84 20.94 -5.81
C ALA A 108 -4.54 19.99 -4.83
N TYR A 109 -5.48 19.19 -5.34
CA TYR A 109 -6.16 18.13 -4.61
C TYR A 109 -5.72 16.79 -5.15
N ILE A 110 -5.28 15.89 -4.29
CA ILE A 110 -4.82 14.57 -4.69
C ILE A 110 -5.56 13.45 -3.98
N ASP A 111 -5.73 12.34 -4.68
CA ASP A 111 -6.02 11.03 -4.10
C ASP A 111 -4.72 10.23 -4.11
N TYR A 112 -4.34 9.65 -2.99
CA TYR A 112 -3.06 8.94 -2.87
C TYR A 112 -3.15 7.76 -1.90
N ILE A 113 -2.25 6.79 -2.08
CA ILE A 113 -2.02 5.71 -1.13
C ILE A 113 -1.11 6.22 -0.04
N TYR A 114 -1.53 6.04 1.22
CA TYR A 114 -0.76 6.46 2.39
C TYR A 114 -0.27 5.29 3.22
N ARG A 115 0.72 5.52 4.07
CA ARG A 115 1.19 4.56 5.07
C ARG A 115 0.13 4.41 6.18
N VAL A 116 -0.71 3.37 6.04
CA VAL A 116 -1.81 3.07 6.98
C VAL A 116 -1.23 2.42 8.24
N ASP A 117 -1.79 2.76 9.40
CA ASP A 117 -1.51 2.06 10.65
C ASP A 117 -2.02 0.61 10.61
N GLU A 118 -1.28 -0.32 11.19
CA GLU A 118 -1.57 -1.76 11.17
C GLU A 118 -2.90 -2.11 11.82
N SER A 119 -3.36 -1.30 12.77
CA SER A 119 -4.66 -1.46 13.43
C SER A 119 -5.86 -1.31 12.50
N LEU A 120 -5.66 -0.64 11.36
CA LEU A 120 -6.67 -0.38 10.35
C LEU A 120 -6.63 -1.39 9.19
N PHE A 121 -5.70 -2.34 9.19
CA PHE A 121 -5.62 -3.32 8.12
C PHE A 121 -6.82 -4.26 8.11
N PRO A 122 -7.51 -4.39 6.97
CA PRO A 122 -8.50 -5.44 6.79
C PRO A 122 -7.89 -6.84 6.95
N PRO A 123 -8.65 -7.82 7.47
CA PRO A 123 -8.13 -9.17 7.71
C PRO A 123 -7.56 -9.84 6.45
N TRP A 124 -8.16 -9.61 5.31
CA TRP A 124 -7.72 -10.17 4.03
C TRP A 124 -6.38 -9.56 3.57
N PHE A 125 -6.11 -8.27 3.86
CA PHE A 125 -4.83 -7.62 3.60
C PHE A 125 -3.75 -8.10 4.58
N THR A 126 -4.08 -8.17 5.87
CA THR A 126 -3.19 -8.71 6.90
C THR A 126 -2.69 -10.10 6.51
N LYS A 127 -3.60 -10.98 6.03
CA LYS A 127 -3.23 -12.33 5.62
C LYS A 127 -2.33 -12.37 4.38
N ALA A 128 -2.57 -11.48 3.41
CA ALA A 128 -1.70 -11.33 2.25
C ALA A 128 -0.29 -10.85 2.67
N LEU A 129 -0.22 -9.89 3.58
CA LEU A 129 1.05 -9.39 4.12
C LEU A 129 1.81 -10.48 4.89
N GLU A 130 1.14 -11.29 5.72
CA GLU A 130 1.77 -12.41 6.43
C GLU A 130 2.43 -13.42 5.46
N PHE A 131 1.76 -13.79 4.38
CA PHE A 131 2.35 -14.70 3.38
C PHE A 131 3.49 -14.04 2.60
N PHE A 132 3.34 -12.76 2.26
CA PHE A 132 4.41 -12.01 1.60
C PHE A 132 5.67 -11.96 2.46
N LEU A 133 5.53 -11.62 3.75
CA LEU A 133 6.64 -11.58 4.70
C LEU A 133 7.24 -12.98 4.91
N ALA A 134 6.41 -14.03 5.04
CA ALA A 134 6.91 -15.40 5.14
C ALA A 134 7.77 -15.78 3.93
N ALA A 135 7.37 -15.40 2.71
CA ALA A 135 8.18 -15.63 1.52
C ALA A 135 9.52 -14.87 1.58
N GLN A 136 9.49 -13.58 1.99
CA GLN A 136 10.71 -12.76 2.11
C GLN A 136 11.66 -13.27 3.18
N TYR A 137 11.14 -13.80 4.29
CA TYR A 137 11.92 -14.28 5.42
C TYR A 137 12.41 -15.72 5.25
N ALA A 138 11.83 -16.51 4.34
CA ALA A 138 12.11 -17.91 4.18
C ALA A 138 13.61 -18.19 4.01
N VAL A 139 14.27 -17.52 3.08
CA VAL A 139 15.71 -17.73 2.82
C VAL A 139 16.59 -17.21 3.96
N PRO A 140 16.47 -15.94 4.42
CA PRO A 140 17.37 -15.42 5.45
C PRO A 140 17.19 -16.08 6.82
N VAL A 141 16.00 -16.62 7.13
CA VAL A 141 15.72 -17.24 8.45
C VAL A 141 15.93 -18.76 8.43
N THR A 142 15.55 -19.43 7.31
CA THR A 142 15.56 -20.91 7.27
C THR A 142 16.55 -21.50 6.24
N GLY A 143 17.13 -20.67 5.38
CA GLY A 143 17.97 -21.13 4.25
C GLY A 143 17.20 -21.91 3.16
N ASN A 144 15.86 -21.94 3.21
CA ASN A 144 15.04 -22.83 2.37
C ASN A 144 14.33 -22.06 1.26
N SER A 145 14.83 -22.20 0.02
CA SER A 145 14.23 -21.55 -1.17
C SER A 145 12.91 -22.20 -1.60
N THR A 146 12.67 -23.47 -1.30
CA THR A 146 11.40 -24.15 -1.61
C THR A 146 10.26 -23.51 -0.82
N ARG A 147 10.46 -23.23 0.47
CA ARG A 147 9.48 -22.52 1.29
C ARG A 147 9.19 -21.12 0.76
N MET A 148 10.20 -20.41 0.26
CA MET A 148 10.00 -19.12 -0.38
C MET A 148 9.02 -19.24 -1.58
N GLN A 149 9.19 -20.25 -2.43
CA GLN A 149 8.31 -20.47 -3.59
C GLN A 149 6.88 -20.84 -3.15
N GLU A 150 6.73 -21.70 -2.14
CA GLU A 150 5.43 -22.09 -1.58
C GLU A 150 4.67 -20.89 -1.03
N TYR A 151 5.32 -20.05 -0.20
CA TYR A 151 4.68 -18.84 0.35
C TYR A 151 4.43 -17.77 -0.68
N ASN A 152 5.26 -17.63 -1.72
CA ASN A 152 4.96 -16.77 -2.86
C ASN A 152 3.69 -17.21 -3.60
N ALA A 153 3.51 -18.52 -3.81
CA ALA A 153 2.28 -19.02 -4.44
C ALA A 153 1.03 -18.77 -3.57
N MET A 154 1.14 -18.94 -2.25
CA MET A 154 0.07 -18.60 -1.30
C MET A 154 -0.23 -17.11 -1.28
N TYR A 155 0.79 -16.27 -1.31
CA TYR A 155 0.67 -14.82 -1.41
C TYR A 155 -0.09 -14.40 -2.67
N GLU A 156 0.30 -14.91 -3.84
CA GLU A 156 -0.36 -14.59 -5.11
C GLU A 156 -1.85 -14.99 -5.12
N MET A 157 -2.17 -16.15 -4.55
CA MET A 157 -3.55 -16.60 -4.41
C MET A 157 -4.32 -15.66 -3.47
N GLN A 158 -3.76 -15.29 -2.34
CA GLN A 158 -4.39 -14.38 -1.36
C GLN A 158 -4.51 -12.97 -1.91
N MET A 159 -3.54 -12.48 -2.69
CA MET A 159 -3.61 -11.17 -3.34
C MET A 159 -4.76 -11.06 -4.34
N ARG A 160 -4.99 -12.11 -5.13
CA ARG A 160 -6.17 -12.14 -6.04
C ARG A 160 -7.46 -12.01 -5.27
N ARG A 161 -7.61 -12.73 -4.15
CA ARG A 161 -8.79 -12.61 -3.26
C ARG A 161 -8.91 -11.21 -2.66
N ALA A 162 -7.81 -10.67 -2.14
CA ALA A 162 -7.77 -9.35 -1.53
C ALA A 162 -8.21 -8.25 -2.51
N ARG A 163 -7.70 -8.27 -3.74
CA ARG A 163 -8.10 -7.33 -4.80
C ARG A 163 -9.57 -7.46 -5.18
N ASN A 164 -10.11 -8.68 -5.23
CA ASN A 164 -11.53 -8.89 -5.52
C ASN A 164 -12.42 -8.33 -4.42
N ILE A 165 -12.08 -8.54 -3.15
CA ILE A 165 -12.84 -8.01 -2.00
C ILE A 165 -12.78 -6.48 -2.00
N ASP A 166 -11.60 -5.90 -2.11
CA ASP A 166 -11.41 -4.44 -2.17
C ASP A 166 -12.20 -3.79 -3.32
N SER A 167 -12.24 -4.46 -4.49
CA SER A 167 -13.00 -3.99 -5.66
C SER A 167 -14.52 -4.13 -5.46
N ALA A 168 -14.99 -5.16 -4.76
CA ALA A 168 -16.41 -5.40 -4.49
C ALA A 168 -17.01 -4.37 -3.51
N GLU A 169 -16.19 -3.70 -2.72
CA GLU A 169 -16.63 -2.58 -1.86
C GLU A 169 -16.98 -1.30 -2.66
N ARG A 170 -16.81 -1.29 -3.97
CA ARG A 170 -17.31 -0.20 -4.83
C ARG A 170 -18.82 -0.28 -4.95
N PRO A 171 -19.55 0.85 -4.76
CA PRO A 171 -20.95 0.91 -5.17
C PRO A 171 -21.01 0.60 -6.68
N ASN A 172 -21.89 -0.32 -7.05
CA ASN A 172 -22.18 -0.61 -8.45
C ASN A 172 -22.91 0.61 -9.04
N ILE A 173 -22.17 1.50 -9.68
CA ILE A 173 -22.77 2.60 -10.45
C ILE A 173 -23.32 1.91 -11.70
N GLY A 174 -24.65 1.69 -11.72
CA GLY A 174 -25.34 1.21 -12.91
C GLY A 174 -25.01 2.17 -14.07
N ILE A 175 -24.76 1.61 -15.25
CA ILE A 175 -24.60 2.41 -16.47
C ILE A 175 -25.96 3.07 -16.73
N VAL A 176 -26.12 4.33 -16.30
CA VAL A 176 -27.40 5.07 -16.34
C VAL A 176 -27.65 5.64 -17.73
N ASP A 177 -26.61 5.79 -18.57
CA ASP A 177 -26.72 6.24 -19.97
C ASP A 177 -25.92 5.31 -20.88
N SER A 178 -26.60 4.44 -21.57
CA SER A 178 -26.05 3.76 -22.73
C SER A 178 -26.64 4.41 -23.98
N PRO A 179 -25.82 5.12 -24.81
CA PRO A 179 -26.31 5.70 -26.08
C PRO A 179 -26.91 4.66 -27.04
N PHE A 180 -26.69 3.37 -26.75
CA PHE A 180 -27.24 2.26 -27.54
C PHE A 180 -28.64 1.81 -27.13
N THR A 181 -29.17 2.31 -26.00
CA THR A 181 -30.56 2.01 -25.59
C THR A 181 -31.56 3.01 -26.14
N ASP A 182 -31.14 4.22 -26.53
CA ASP A 182 -32.01 5.27 -27.06
C ASP A 182 -32.32 5.13 -28.55
N VAL A 183 -31.70 4.18 -29.26
CA VAL A 183 -31.93 3.95 -30.73
C VAL A 183 -33.08 2.95 -31.01
N ARG A 184 -33.79 2.47 -29.96
CA ARG A 184 -34.87 1.48 -30.12
C ARG A 184 -36.26 1.99 -29.70
N MET A 185 -36.51 3.30 -29.79
CA MET A 185 -37.88 3.84 -29.78
C MET A 185 -38.20 4.57 -31.06
#